data_9a486e6a885a52c7791d69085b54fa56
#
_entry.id   9a486e6a885a52c7791d69085b54fa56
#
_cell.length_a   1.000
_cell.length_b   1.000
_cell.length_c   1.000
_cell.angle_alpha   90.00
_cell.angle_beta   90.00
_cell.angle_gamma   90.00
#
_symmetry.space_group_name_H-M   'P 1'
#
loop_
_entity.id
_entity.type
_entity.pdbx_description
1 polymer ?
#
loop_
_entity_poly.entity_id
_entity_poly.type
_entity_poly.pdbx_seq_one_letter_code
_entity_poly.pdbx_strand_id
1 'polypeptide(L)'
;MVGDWIKKFTNCFILRDNDIIKEDLWVRGGKIINPEPLFFDEKIGPSEVIDCGGALIAPGFIDLQINGGFGVDFSTDMKDEQSVHDCIRKVARRLLAHGKFLTVTITSVHIHFHINE
;
A
#
# COMPACT_ATOMS: atom_id res chain seq x y z
N MET A 1 14.27 -13.48 10.26
CA MET A 1 14.30 -13.82 8.82
C MET A 1 12.88 -13.59 8.30
N VAL A 2 12.69 -12.54 7.52
CA VAL A 2 11.45 -12.39 6.74
C VAL A 2 11.56 -13.47 5.68
N GLY A 3 10.85 -14.58 5.90
CA GLY A 3 11.00 -15.78 5.11
C GLY A 3 10.63 -15.55 3.65
N ASP A 4 11.11 -16.42 2.83
CA ASP A 4 10.86 -16.62 1.39
C ASP A 4 9.36 -16.91 1.09
N TRP A 5 8.46 -16.24 1.82
CA TRP A 5 7.03 -16.42 1.73
C TRP A 5 6.51 -15.88 0.41
N ILE A 6 6.02 -16.78 -0.41
CA ILE A 6 5.51 -16.46 -1.74
C ILE A 6 3.98 -16.49 -1.67
N LYS A 7 3.35 -15.37 -2.00
CA LYS A 7 1.89 -15.24 -2.13
C LYS A 7 1.49 -15.18 -3.58
N LYS A 8 0.46 -15.93 -3.94
CA LYS A 8 -0.19 -15.87 -5.24
C LYS A 8 -1.61 -15.35 -5.05
N PHE A 9 -1.93 -14.24 -5.68
CA PHE A 9 -3.29 -13.72 -5.79
C PHE A 9 -3.87 -14.21 -7.11
N THR A 10 -5.00 -14.94 -7.03
CA THR A 10 -5.66 -15.53 -8.20
C THR A 10 -7.08 -15.02 -8.35
N ASN A 11 -7.73 -15.32 -9.47
CA ASN A 11 -9.09 -14.87 -9.77
C ASN A 11 -9.21 -13.35 -9.57
N CYS A 12 -8.26 -12.59 -10.13
CA CYS A 12 -8.20 -11.15 -10.05
C CYS A 12 -7.96 -10.52 -11.42
N PHE A 13 -8.21 -9.23 -11.48
CA PHE A 13 -7.77 -8.35 -12.54
C PHE A 13 -6.64 -7.48 -12.00
N ILE A 14 -5.67 -7.14 -12.83
CA ILE A 14 -4.59 -6.22 -12.49
C ILE A 14 -4.56 -5.05 -13.46
N LEU A 15 -4.23 -3.87 -12.95
CA LEU A 15 -3.99 -2.69 -13.76
C LEU A 15 -2.52 -2.69 -14.19
N ARG A 16 -2.27 -2.81 -15.50
CA ARG A 16 -0.94 -2.75 -16.11
C ARG A 16 -0.97 -1.86 -17.34
N ASP A 17 -0.10 -0.87 -17.40
CA ASP A 17 0.09 0.01 -18.58
C ASP A 17 -1.24 0.64 -19.11
N ASN A 18 -2.12 1.05 -18.21
CA ASN A 18 -3.47 1.57 -18.45
C ASN A 18 -4.54 0.53 -18.90
N ASP A 19 -4.18 -0.74 -18.97
CA ASP A 19 -5.11 -1.81 -19.27
C ASP A 19 -5.47 -2.62 -18.04
N ILE A 20 -6.71 -3.11 -18.00
CA ILE A 20 -7.18 -4.05 -16.98
C ILE A 20 -7.11 -5.45 -17.59
N ILE A 21 -6.20 -6.26 -17.08
CA ILE A 21 -5.98 -7.62 -17.58
C ILE A 21 -6.29 -8.66 -16.51
N LYS A 22 -6.78 -9.82 -16.93
CA LYS A 22 -7.00 -10.96 -16.03
C LYS A 22 -5.72 -11.76 -15.92
N GLU A 23 -5.02 -11.61 -14.80
CA GLU A 23 -3.73 -12.28 -14.56
C GLU A 23 -3.53 -12.50 -13.06
N ASP A 24 -2.83 -13.57 -12.69
CA ASP A 24 -2.45 -13.82 -11.30
C ASP A 24 -1.29 -12.91 -10.90
N LEU A 25 -1.35 -12.33 -9.70
CA LEU A 25 -0.28 -11.51 -9.15
C LEU A 25 0.54 -12.33 -8.14
N TRP A 26 1.87 -12.26 -8.28
CA TRP A 26 2.80 -12.96 -7.40
C TRP A 26 3.65 -11.99 -6.59
N VAL A 27 3.79 -12.29 -5.30
CA VAL A 27 4.52 -11.44 -4.35
C VAL A 27 5.49 -12.30 -3.55
N ARG A 28 6.75 -11.88 -3.45
CA ARG A 28 7.79 -12.49 -2.61
C ARG A 28 8.50 -11.39 -1.83
N GLY A 29 8.59 -11.54 -0.50
CA GLY A 29 9.25 -10.54 0.35
C GLY A 29 8.68 -9.12 0.24
N GLY A 30 7.36 -8.98 0.04
CA GLY A 30 6.69 -7.69 -0.12
C GLY A 30 6.82 -7.03 -1.50
N LYS A 31 7.43 -7.72 -2.48
CA LYS A 31 7.60 -7.20 -3.85
C LYS A 31 6.84 -8.05 -4.85
N ILE A 32 6.26 -7.39 -5.85
CA ILE A 32 5.67 -8.05 -7.02
C ILE A 32 6.80 -8.67 -7.84
N ILE A 33 6.63 -9.93 -8.23
CA ILE A 33 7.64 -10.68 -8.97
C ILE A 33 7.06 -11.31 -10.24
N ASN A 34 7.93 -11.56 -11.21
CA ASN A 34 7.63 -12.46 -12.33
C ASN A 34 7.70 -13.90 -11.82
N PRO A 35 6.64 -14.73 -12.01
CA PRO A 35 6.64 -16.10 -11.53
C PRO A 35 7.46 -17.07 -12.41
N GLU A 36 7.83 -16.72 -13.64
CA GLU A 36 8.52 -17.61 -14.55
C GLU A 36 9.80 -18.22 -13.96
N PRO A 37 10.73 -17.43 -13.35
CA PRO A 37 11.91 -18.01 -12.73
C PRO A 37 11.60 -18.96 -11.58
N LEU A 38 10.51 -18.73 -10.82
CA LEU A 38 10.11 -19.63 -9.74
C LEU A 38 9.75 -21.03 -10.27
N PHE A 39 9.05 -21.09 -11.42
CA PHE A 39 8.63 -22.36 -12.00
C PHE A 39 9.76 -23.09 -12.71
N PHE A 40 10.54 -22.38 -13.51
CA PHE A 40 11.51 -23.01 -14.41
C PHE A 40 12.87 -23.23 -13.74
N ASP A 41 13.33 -22.28 -12.93
CA ASP A 41 14.65 -22.32 -12.32
C ASP A 41 14.63 -22.85 -10.88
N GLU A 42 13.79 -22.25 -10.02
CA GLU A 42 13.74 -22.60 -8.58
C GLU A 42 12.84 -23.82 -8.30
N LYS A 43 11.88 -24.13 -9.18
CA LYS A 43 10.86 -25.19 -8.99
C LYS A 43 10.06 -25.06 -7.70
N ILE A 44 9.79 -23.83 -7.29
CA ILE A 44 9.09 -23.48 -6.06
C ILE A 44 7.68 -23.00 -6.39
N GLY A 45 6.69 -23.53 -5.67
CA GLY A 45 5.30 -23.07 -5.72
C GLY A 45 5.00 -21.95 -4.70
N PRO A 46 3.79 -21.37 -4.75
CA PRO A 46 3.37 -20.39 -3.76
C PRO A 46 3.20 -21.02 -2.38
N SER A 47 3.61 -20.29 -1.33
CA SER A 47 3.36 -20.64 0.07
C SER A 47 1.90 -20.42 0.48
N GLU A 48 1.24 -19.47 -0.19
CA GLU A 48 -0.15 -19.10 0.05
C GLU A 48 -0.82 -18.71 -1.26
N VAL A 49 -2.07 -19.16 -1.46
CA VAL A 49 -2.92 -18.77 -2.59
C VAL A 49 -4.14 -18.03 -2.06
N ILE A 50 -4.38 -16.84 -2.56
CA ILE A 50 -5.48 -15.96 -2.15
C ILE A 50 -6.42 -15.78 -3.34
N ASP A 51 -7.67 -16.25 -3.21
CA ASP A 51 -8.71 -15.97 -4.20
C ASP A 51 -9.27 -14.57 -3.99
N CYS A 52 -9.15 -13.72 -5.00
CA CYS A 52 -9.59 -12.33 -4.95
C CYS A 52 -11.06 -12.14 -5.38
N GLY A 53 -11.77 -13.20 -5.74
CA GLY A 53 -13.19 -13.14 -6.08
C GLY A 53 -13.52 -12.23 -7.28
N GLY A 54 -12.61 -12.08 -8.22
CA GLY A 54 -12.78 -11.20 -9.38
C GLY A 54 -12.46 -9.72 -9.10
N ALA A 55 -11.84 -9.40 -7.96
CA ALA A 55 -11.47 -8.04 -7.63
C ALA A 55 -10.35 -7.49 -8.52
N LEU A 56 -10.32 -6.17 -8.68
CA LEU A 56 -9.23 -5.45 -9.33
C LEU A 56 -8.14 -5.12 -8.31
N ILE A 57 -6.93 -5.53 -8.59
CA ILE A 57 -5.73 -5.12 -7.86
C ILE A 57 -5.08 -3.97 -8.64
N ALA A 58 -4.88 -2.85 -7.96
CA ALA A 58 -4.26 -1.66 -8.52
C ALA A 58 -3.25 -1.07 -7.53
N PRO A 59 -2.32 -0.22 -7.98
CA PRO A 59 -1.48 0.54 -7.07
C PRO A 59 -2.29 1.38 -6.10
N GLY A 60 -1.77 1.59 -4.90
CA GLY A 60 -2.39 2.49 -3.93
C GLY A 60 -2.41 3.94 -4.44
N PHE A 61 -3.36 4.73 -3.92
CA PHE A 61 -3.49 6.14 -4.29
C PHE A 61 -2.38 6.99 -3.67
N ILE A 62 -1.94 8.00 -4.43
CA ILE A 62 -1.06 9.06 -3.95
C ILE A 62 -1.93 10.29 -3.69
N ASP A 63 -1.91 10.79 -2.47
CA ASP A 63 -2.59 12.02 -2.08
C ASP A 63 -1.58 13.15 -2.01
N LEU A 64 -1.72 14.12 -2.91
CA LEU A 64 -0.76 15.22 -3.03
C LEU A 64 -0.93 16.29 -1.95
N GLN A 65 -2.07 16.32 -1.28
CA GLN A 65 -2.34 17.26 -0.20
C GLN A 65 -3.44 16.75 0.72
N ILE A 66 -3.17 16.78 2.04
CA ILE A 66 -4.17 16.53 3.06
C ILE A 66 -3.97 17.51 4.23
N ASN A 67 -5.06 18.11 4.70
CA ASN A 67 -5.05 19.04 5.84
C ASN A 67 -5.45 18.37 7.15
N GLY A 68 -5.73 17.09 7.14
CA GLY A 68 -6.21 16.31 8.25
C GLY A 68 -7.23 15.26 7.80
N GLY A 69 -7.90 14.63 8.75
CA GLY A 69 -8.92 13.64 8.47
C GLY A 69 -9.28 12.85 9.73
N PHE A 70 -10.41 12.16 9.68
CA PHE A 70 -10.85 11.29 10.77
C PHE A 70 -10.95 12.02 12.13
N GLY A 71 -11.39 13.29 12.10
CA GLY A 71 -11.52 14.14 13.28
C GLY A 71 -10.20 14.74 13.77
N VAL A 72 -9.19 14.81 12.92
CA VAL A 72 -7.92 15.51 13.17
C VAL A 72 -7.77 16.64 12.15
N ASP A 73 -7.42 17.82 12.64
CA ASP A 73 -7.03 18.98 11.83
C ASP A 73 -5.55 19.29 12.09
N PHE A 74 -4.71 19.13 11.07
CA PHE A 74 -3.27 19.33 11.20
C PHE A 74 -2.90 20.81 11.48
N SER A 75 -3.78 21.75 11.20
CA SER A 75 -3.55 23.17 11.49
C SER A 75 -3.76 23.53 12.95
N THR A 76 -4.65 22.82 13.64
CA THR A 76 -5.07 23.15 15.01
C THR A 76 -4.66 22.14 16.07
N ASP A 77 -4.54 20.84 15.68
CA ASP A 77 -4.32 19.75 16.63
C ASP A 77 -2.83 19.41 16.82
N MET A 78 -1.96 19.86 15.92
CA MET A 78 -0.51 19.64 15.98
C MET A 78 0.21 20.77 16.72
N LYS A 79 0.17 20.74 18.05
CA LYS A 79 0.67 21.82 18.92
C LYS A 79 2.08 21.58 19.47
N ASP A 80 2.47 20.33 19.60
CA ASP A 80 3.75 19.87 20.10
C ASP A 80 4.18 18.59 19.38
N GLU A 81 5.42 18.15 19.61
CA GLU A 81 5.99 17.00 18.92
C GLU A 81 5.17 15.71 19.13
N GLN A 82 4.65 15.48 20.32
CA GLN A 82 3.84 14.31 20.63
C GLN A 82 2.50 14.35 19.90
N SER A 83 1.82 15.48 19.89
CA SER A 83 0.55 15.65 19.17
C SER A 83 0.73 15.52 17.65
N VAL A 84 1.86 15.98 17.10
CA VAL A 84 2.23 15.76 15.68
C VAL A 84 2.30 14.26 15.37
N HIS A 85 3.06 13.50 16.17
CA HIS A 85 3.19 12.06 15.97
C HIS A 85 1.85 11.32 16.05
N ASP A 86 1.05 11.66 17.07
CA ASP A 86 -0.23 10.99 17.30
C ASP A 86 -1.25 11.31 16.21
N CYS A 87 -1.34 12.57 15.80
CA CYS A 87 -2.21 13.03 14.71
C CYS A 87 -1.86 12.35 13.38
N ILE A 88 -0.58 12.39 13.01
CA ILE A 88 -0.10 11.79 11.77
C ILE A 88 -0.34 10.28 11.78
N ARG A 89 0.04 9.58 12.86
CA ARG A 89 -0.15 8.13 12.98
C ARG A 89 -1.62 7.73 12.90
N LYS A 90 -2.51 8.49 13.55
CA LYS A 90 -3.96 8.25 13.50
C LYS A 90 -4.49 8.36 12.07
N VAL A 91 -4.16 9.43 11.37
CA VAL A 91 -4.63 9.70 10.02
C VAL A 91 -4.03 8.69 9.03
N ALA A 92 -2.72 8.46 9.08
CA ALA A 92 -2.03 7.52 8.19
C ALA A 92 -2.62 6.10 8.27
N ARG A 93 -2.79 5.56 9.49
CA ARG A 93 -3.41 4.23 9.67
C ARG A 93 -4.81 4.13 9.08
N ARG A 94 -5.60 5.19 9.17
CA ARG A 94 -6.94 5.22 8.59
C ARG A 94 -6.91 5.33 7.07
N LEU A 95 -5.97 6.09 6.52
CA LEU A 95 -5.79 6.23 5.07
C LEU A 95 -5.39 4.91 4.41
N LEU A 96 -4.59 4.06 5.07
CA LEU A 96 -4.25 2.72 4.56
C LEU A 96 -5.51 1.88 4.28
N ALA A 97 -6.51 1.94 5.16
CA ALA A 97 -7.78 1.22 4.97
C ALA A 97 -8.58 1.73 3.75
N HIS A 98 -8.22 2.89 3.20
CA HIS A 98 -8.82 3.47 1.98
C HIS A 98 -7.89 3.39 0.76
N GLY A 99 -6.87 2.51 0.80
CA GLY A 99 -5.96 2.27 -0.32
C GLY A 99 -5.01 3.43 -0.61
N LYS A 100 -4.74 4.31 0.34
CA LYS A 100 -3.75 5.39 0.20
C LYS A 100 -2.35 4.85 0.50
N PHE A 101 -1.47 4.92 -0.49
CA PHE A 101 -0.07 4.49 -0.38
C PHE A 101 0.85 5.60 0.11
N LEU A 102 0.67 6.81 -0.42
CA LEU A 102 1.48 7.98 -0.09
C LEU A 102 0.56 9.17 0.16
N THR A 103 0.87 9.95 1.18
CA THR A 103 0.18 11.21 1.47
C THR A 103 1.19 12.31 1.73
N VAL A 104 1.01 13.45 1.09
CA VAL A 104 1.77 14.66 1.35
C VAL A 104 0.93 15.57 2.24
N THR A 105 1.46 15.89 3.42
CA THR A 105 0.82 16.81 4.35
C THR A 105 1.48 18.17 4.23
N ILE A 106 0.70 19.20 3.91
CA ILE A 106 1.13 20.58 3.90
C ILE A 106 0.45 21.27 5.08
N THR A 107 1.24 21.57 6.10
CA THR A 107 0.81 22.48 7.17
C THR A 107 1.36 23.88 6.84
N SER A 108 0.78 24.91 7.39
CA SER A 108 1.16 26.31 7.15
C SER A 108 2.63 26.64 7.44
N VAL A 109 3.40 25.69 7.99
CA VAL A 109 4.78 25.89 8.41
C VAL A 109 5.75 24.80 7.96
N HIS A 110 5.30 23.53 7.67
CA HIS A 110 6.21 22.43 7.34
C HIS A 110 5.58 21.44 6.34
N ILE A 111 6.41 20.93 5.44
CA ILE A 111 6.04 19.84 4.52
C ILE A 111 6.56 18.53 5.12
N HIS A 112 5.66 17.58 5.38
CA HIS A 112 6.01 16.25 5.85
C HIS A 112 5.63 15.20 4.81
N PHE A 113 6.57 14.32 4.47
CA PHE A 113 6.32 13.17 3.61
C PHE A 113 6.16 11.92 4.47
N HIS A 114 5.07 11.19 4.27
CA HIS A 114 4.84 9.91 4.93
C HIS A 114 4.65 8.82 3.89
N ILE A 115 5.53 7.84 3.92
CA ILE A 115 5.40 6.59 3.16
C ILE A 115 4.87 5.56 4.14
N ASN A 116 3.73 4.97 3.82
CA ASN A 116 3.16 3.89 4.61
C ASN A 116 3.78 2.57 4.17
N GLU A 117 4.66 2.00 5.00
CA GLU A 117 5.23 0.66 4.85
C GLU A 117 4.32 -0.42 5.46
#